data_28d647f572041c6fd7d1f96cd411d120
#
_entry.id   28d647f572041c6fd7d1f96cd411d120
#
_cell.length_a   1.000
_cell.length_b   1.000
_cell.length_c   1.000
_cell.angle_alpha   90.00
_cell.angle_beta   90.00
_cell.angle_gamma   90.00
#
_symmetry.space_group_name_H-M   'P 1'
#
loop_
_entity.id
_entity.type
_entity.pdbx_description
1 polymer ?
#
loop_
_entity_poly.entity_id
_entity_poly.type
_entity_poly.pdbx_seq_one_letter_code
_entity_poly.pdbx_strand_id
1 'polypeptide(L)'
;MDECKVKFEDCEYDAETDTMTTTGKASFNGKEYDVSFIEHDGRAPVINLSSDNVEMGYANGSTIDGYGLNTEEGKALYNAADTIYRTMFEKADEFQREDPDAICARISYESKGIEKSDIEVVSIDRNKGDIGELVGFVSINDDTLRFLADRDGNIMSLMPKGTPMQDVNTVPIADEVKCIICDAIHDGILEYNREAEIVSNAIVKEAEERGWAVRKFENGEMLLTNSTYGGGLLINAREDTLAQDIKDYADNFDIDQTMDMWRSARNKGVQGIPELNKDLEHDAKEARDMCIELSDAAAEIEASIDDHEIESERQTDDYER
;
A
#
# COMPACT_ATOMS: atom_id res chain seq x y z
N MET A 1 -38.85 23.46 -6.92
CA MET A 1 -38.71 22.10 -6.36
C MET A 1 -37.84 22.27 -5.15
N ASP A 2 -38.32 21.81 -4.03
CA ASP A 2 -37.60 21.94 -2.78
C ASP A 2 -36.45 20.93 -2.84
N GLU A 3 -35.23 21.44 -2.69
CA GLU A 3 -33.98 20.64 -2.80
C GLU A 3 -33.82 19.88 -1.48
N CYS A 4 -33.73 18.55 -1.56
CA CYS A 4 -33.31 17.71 -0.44
C CYS A 4 -31.79 17.75 -0.34
N LYS A 5 -31.27 18.04 0.86
CA LYS A 5 -29.83 18.00 1.14
C LYS A 5 -29.57 16.94 2.21
N VAL A 6 -28.63 16.05 1.94
CA VAL A 6 -28.17 15.04 2.88
C VAL A 6 -26.70 15.32 3.20
N LYS A 7 -26.35 15.22 4.48
CA LYS A 7 -24.97 15.25 4.98
C LYS A 7 -24.77 14.01 5.82
N PHE A 8 -23.95 13.11 5.34
CA PHE A 8 -23.53 11.93 6.12
C PHE A 8 -22.50 12.32 7.17
N GLU A 9 -22.48 11.60 8.27
CA GLU A 9 -21.63 11.85 9.44
C GLU A 9 -20.80 10.62 9.82
N ASP A 10 -21.32 9.41 9.57
CA ASP A 10 -20.68 8.17 9.96
C ASP A 10 -21.16 6.98 9.13
N CYS A 11 -20.34 5.91 9.05
CA CYS A 11 -20.71 4.65 8.43
C CYS A 11 -20.07 3.49 9.21
N GLU A 12 -20.89 2.56 9.66
CA GLU A 12 -20.47 1.43 10.47
C GLU A 12 -20.96 0.10 9.87
N TYR A 13 -20.15 -0.93 9.99
CA TYR A 13 -20.55 -2.31 9.71
C TYR A 13 -20.72 -3.10 11.00
N ASP A 14 -21.89 -3.69 11.18
CA ASP A 14 -22.22 -4.60 12.29
C ASP A 14 -22.18 -6.05 11.80
N ALA A 15 -21.15 -6.79 12.21
CA ALA A 15 -20.96 -8.19 11.85
C ALA A 15 -21.99 -9.15 12.49
N GLU A 16 -22.62 -8.76 13.61
CA GLU A 16 -23.65 -9.62 14.28
C GLU A 16 -24.96 -9.62 13.50
N THR A 17 -25.37 -8.45 13.01
CA THR A 17 -26.60 -8.27 12.24
C THR A 17 -26.39 -8.31 10.74
N ASP A 18 -25.15 -8.26 10.32
CA ASP A 18 -24.76 -8.20 8.93
C ASP A 18 -25.37 -7.03 8.19
N THR A 19 -25.15 -5.87 8.74
CA THR A 19 -25.69 -4.63 8.22
C THR A 19 -24.62 -3.56 8.11
N MET A 20 -24.65 -2.81 7.03
CA MET A 20 -23.92 -1.55 6.91
C MET A 20 -24.89 -0.39 7.14
N THR A 21 -24.56 0.48 8.07
CA THR A 21 -25.41 1.62 8.46
C THR A 21 -24.66 2.92 8.25
N THR A 22 -25.17 3.75 7.33
CA THR A 22 -24.66 5.10 7.10
C THR A 22 -25.60 6.10 7.75
N THR A 23 -25.08 6.91 8.68
CA THR A 23 -25.86 7.87 9.45
C THR A 23 -25.58 9.31 9.03
N GLY A 24 -26.51 10.22 9.31
CA GLY A 24 -26.34 11.62 8.97
C GLY A 24 -27.61 12.45 9.19
N LYS A 25 -27.68 13.57 8.50
CA LYS A 25 -28.80 14.52 8.55
C LYS A 25 -29.34 14.83 7.16
N ALA A 26 -30.66 14.83 7.03
CA ALA A 26 -31.34 15.27 5.84
C ALA A 26 -32.14 16.59 6.12
N SER A 27 -32.05 17.56 5.22
CA SER A 27 -32.88 18.74 5.28
C SER A 27 -33.81 18.80 4.06
N PHE A 28 -35.10 19.00 4.33
CA PHE A 28 -36.14 19.12 3.32
C PHE A 28 -37.21 20.15 3.76
N ASN A 29 -37.52 21.09 2.90
CA ASN A 29 -38.48 22.16 3.17
C ASN A 29 -38.18 22.96 4.46
N GLY A 30 -36.90 23.18 4.76
CA GLY A 30 -36.47 23.94 5.93
C GLY A 30 -36.56 23.16 7.25
N LYS A 31 -36.91 21.90 7.23
CA LYS A 31 -36.86 20.97 8.36
C LYS A 31 -35.64 20.04 8.25
N GLU A 32 -35.07 19.72 9.41
CA GLU A 32 -33.96 18.78 9.53
C GLU A 32 -34.44 17.48 10.18
N TYR A 33 -33.94 16.36 9.69
CA TYR A 33 -34.24 15.01 10.16
C TYR A 33 -32.94 14.26 10.36
N ASP A 34 -32.84 13.53 11.46
CA ASP A 34 -31.80 12.53 11.61
C ASP A 34 -32.14 11.33 10.72
N VAL A 35 -31.13 10.80 10.04
CA VAL A 35 -31.31 9.74 9.04
C VAL A 35 -30.30 8.62 9.26
N SER A 36 -30.76 7.38 9.07
CA SER A 36 -29.90 6.21 8.99
C SER A 36 -30.27 5.43 7.73
N PHE A 37 -29.29 5.15 6.89
CA PHE A 37 -29.41 4.32 5.71
C PHE A 37 -28.81 2.95 6.02
N ILE A 38 -29.65 1.91 6.00
CA ILE A 38 -29.32 0.57 6.45
C ILE A 38 -29.37 -0.38 5.26
N GLU A 39 -28.25 -0.99 4.96
CA GLU A 39 -28.08 -1.98 3.90
C GLU A 39 -27.97 -3.37 4.49
N HIS A 40 -28.65 -4.32 3.86
CA HIS A 40 -28.61 -5.75 4.18
C HIS A 40 -28.34 -6.53 2.89
N ASP A 41 -27.55 -7.58 2.98
CA ASP A 41 -27.29 -8.42 1.82
C ASP A 41 -28.59 -8.96 1.18
N GLY A 42 -28.68 -8.78 -0.14
CA GLY A 42 -29.79 -9.25 -0.96
C GLY A 42 -31.16 -8.61 -0.67
N ARG A 43 -31.24 -7.51 0.10
CA ARG A 43 -32.48 -6.79 0.41
C ARG A 43 -32.41 -5.33 -0.06
N ALA A 44 -33.57 -4.75 -0.28
CA ALA A 44 -33.64 -3.30 -0.52
C ALA A 44 -33.23 -2.55 0.75
N PRO A 45 -32.41 -1.49 0.62
CA PRO A 45 -32.03 -0.65 1.75
C PRO A 45 -33.25 -0.07 2.47
N VAL A 46 -33.09 0.12 3.77
CA VAL A 46 -34.10 0.76 4.64
C VAL A 46 -33.53 2.08 5.12
N ILE A 47 -34.33 3.14 5.14
CA ILE A 47 -33.98 4.35 5.87
C ILE A 47 -34.84 4.47 7.14
N ASN A 48 -34.18 4.86 8.23
CA ASN A 48 -34.87 5.36 9.41
C ASN A 48 -34.74 6.87 9.43
N LEU A 49 -35.88 7.53 9.63
CA LEU A 49 -35.99 8.98 9.67
C LEU A 49 -36.57 9.37 11.03
N SER A 50 -35.93 10.31 11.73
CA SER A 50 -36.43 10.79 13.01
C SER A 50 -36.32 12.30 13.14
N SER A 51 -37.19 12.86 13.96
CA SER A 51 -37.18 14.23 14.44
C SER A 51 -37.83 14.20 15.80
N ASP A 52 -37.71 15.26 16.61
CA ASP A 52 -38.05 15.33 18.05
C ASP A 52 -39.09 14.33 18.62
N ASN A 53 -40.22 14.12 17.93
CA ASN A 53 -41.33 13.27 18.39
C ASN A 53 -41.90 12.35 17.30
N VAL A 54 -41.18 12.19 16.21
CA VAL A 54 -41.60 11.40 15.05
C VAL A 54 -40.47 10.48 14.60
N GLU A 55 -40.81 9.25 14.33
CA GLU A 55 -39.88 8.25 13.84
C GLU A 55 -40.56 7.43 12.75
N MET A 56 -39.84 7.09 11.69
CA MET A 56 -40.39 6.35 10.56
C MET A 56 -39.32 5.52 9.86
N GLY A 57 -39.55 4.20 9.71
CA GLY A 57 -38.87 3.33 8.78
C GLY A 57 -39.51 3.40 7.39
N TYR A 58 -38.69 3.50 6.34
CA TYR A 58 -39.17 3.63 4.96
C TYR A 58 -38.26 2.82 4.00
N ALA A 59 -38.88 2.07 3.08
CA ALA A 59 -38.19 1.39 2.00
C ALA A 59 -39.08 1.25 0.76
N ASN A 60 -38.51 1.34 -0.41
CA ASN A 60 -39.17 1.07 -1.70
C ASN A 60 -40.55 1.70 -1.88
N GLY A 61 -40.73 2.96 -1.49
CA GLY A 61 -42.00 3.64 -1.65
C GLY A 61 -43.04 3.37 -0.56
N SER A 62 -42.67 2.67 0.53
CA SER A 62 -43.57 2.27 1.60
C SER A 62 -43.01 2.50 2.99
N THR A 63 -43.83 2.97 3.89
CA THR A 63 -43.55 3.01 5.33
C THR A 63 -43.56 1.57 5.87
N ILE A 64 -42.52 1.20 6.61
CA ILE A 64 -42.40 -0.10 7.26
C ILE A 64 -43.06 -0.04 8.63
N ASP A 65 -42.69 0.96 9.40
CA ASP A 65 -43.20 1.23 10.74
C ASP A 65 -43.10 2.74 11.03
N GLY A 66 -43.58 3.19 12.18
CA GLY A 66 -43.42 4.56 12.60
C GLY A 66 -44.21 4.98 13.82
N TYR A 67 -43.70 6.01 14.47
CA TYR A 67 -44.33 6.65 15.64
C TYR A 67 -44.61 8.12 15.34
N GLY A 68 -45.73 8.66 15.88
CA GLY A 68 -46.08 10.07 15.75
C GLY A 68 -46.55 10.49 14.36
N LEU A 69 -46.81 9.57 13.43
CA LEU A 69 -47.13 9.86 12.02
C LEU A 69 -48.46 10.59 11.84
N ASN A 70 -49.36 10.58 12.84
CA ASN A 70 -50.65 11.29 12.81
C ASN A 70 -50.53 12.80 13.15
N THR A 71 -49.37 13.24 13.61
CA THR A 71 -49.09 14.67 13.89
C THR A 71 -48.83 15.43 12.60
N GLU A 72 -48.88 16.77 12.66
CA GLU A 72 -48.51 17.61 11.50
C GLU A 72 -47.06 17.41 11.10
N GLU A 73 -46.17 17.13 12.07
CA GLU A 73 -44.77 16.80 11.84
C GLU A 73 -44.62 15.44 11.16
N GLY A 74 -45.32 14.41 11.64
CA GLY A 74 -45.33 13.08 11.03
C GLY A 74 -45.88 13.08 9.60
N LYS A 75 -46.91 13.87 9.30
CA LYS A 75 -47.37 14.03 7.92
C LYS A 75 -46.34 14.72 7.03
N ALA A 76 -45.60 15.69 7.56
CA ALA A 76 -44.53 16.37 6.82
C ALA A 76 -43.36 15.38 6.53
N LEU A 77 -42.98 14.57 7.51
CA LEU A 77 -41.98 13.54 7.34
C LEU A 77 -42.41 12.48 6.31
N TYR A 78 -43.64 11.99 6.40
CA TYR A 78 -44.20 11.04 5.43
C TYR A 78 -44.13 11.58 3.99
N ASN A 79 -44.46 12.86 3.79
CA ASN A 79 -44.40 13.50 2.48
C ASN A 79 -42.98 13.74 1.97
N ALA A 80 -42.01 13.81 2.86
CA ALA A 80 -40.56 13.98 2.53
C ALA A 80 -39.87 12.64 2.26
N ALA A 81 -40.36 11.55 2.82
CA ALA A 81 -39.65 10.25 2.94
C ALA A 81 -39.16 9.71 1.60
N ASP A 82 -39.97 9.70 0.55
CA ASP A 82 -39.55 9.18 -0.77
C ASP A 82 -38.43 10.03 -1.39
N THR A 83 -38.49 11.35 -1.21
CA THR A 83 -37.46 12.25 -1.71
C THR A 83 -36.17 12.07 -0.94
N ILE A 84 -36.23 11.96 0.38
CA ILE A 84 -35.06 11.73 1.24
C ILE A 84 -34.45 10.34 0.91
N TYR A 85 -35.27 9.30 0.80
CA TYR A 85 -34.83 7.95 0.46
C TYR A 85 -34.01 7.93 -0.84
N ARG A 86 -34.54 8.51 -1.91
CA ARG A 86 -33.84 8.55 -3.21
C ARG A 86 -32.53 9.34 -3.13
N THR A 87 -32.56 10.49 -2.44
CA THR A 87 -31.36 11.32 -2.28
C THR A 87 -30.29 10.59 -1.44
N MET A 88 -30.70 9.88 -0.40
CA MET A 88 -29.78 9.07 0.40
C MET A 88 -29.18 7.93 -0.42
N PHE A 89 -30.01 7.19 -1.16
CA PHE A 89 -29.56 6.10 -2.01
C PHE A 89 -28.48 6.53 -3.02
N GLU A 90 -28.68 7.71 -3.66
CA GLU A 90 -27.72 8.25 -4.61
C GLU A 90 -26.43 8.75 -3.94
N LYS A 91 -26.54 9.32 -2.73
CA LYS A 91 -25.39 9.94 -2.05
C LYS A 91 -24.65 9.02 -1.07
N ALA A 92 -25.28 7.95 -0.60
CA ALA A 92 -24.61 6.98 0.28
C ALA A 92 -23.45 6.29 -0.44
N ASP A 93 -23.66 5.87 -1.68
CA ASP A 93 -22.61 5.25 -2.51
C ASP A 93 -21.42 6.22 -2.73
N GLU A 94 -21.69 7.51 -2.95
CA GLU A 94 -20.61 8.52 -3.08
C GLU A 94 -19.82 8.66 -1.76
N PHE A 95 -20.51 8.79 -0.61
CA PHE A 95 -19.88 8.91 0.70
C PHE A 95 -19.09 7.65 1.08
N GLN A 96 -19.63 6.46 0.82
CA GLN A 96 -18.99 5.18 1.09
C GLN A 96 -17.73 4.92 0.24
N ARG A 97 -17.51 5.70 -0.81
CA ARG A 97 -16.31 5.65 -1.66
C ARG A 97 -15.28 6.74 -1.35
N GLU A 98 -15.67 7.79 -0.64
CA GLU A 98 -14.80 8.94 -0.38
C GLU A 98 -14.35 9.04 1.08
N ASP A 99 -15.19 8.66 2.03
CA ASP A 99 -14.87 8.71 3.45
C ASP A 99 -14.06 7.47 3.88
N PRO A 100 -12.91 7.63 4.55
CA PRO A 100 -12.03 6.51 4.91
C PRO A 100 -12.69 5.45 5.80
N ASP A 101 -13.48 5.87 6.78
CA ASP A 101 -14.13 4.95 7.70
C ASP A 101 -15.30 4.23 7.00
N ALA A 102 -15.99 4.94 6.11
CA ALA A 102 -17.02 4.36 5.26
C ALA A 102 -16.46 3.35 4.25
N ILE A 103 -15.28 3.60 3.68
CA ILE A 103 -14.56 2.62 2.83
C ILE A 103 -14.25 1.35 3.63
N CYS A 104 -13.75 1.49 4.86
CA CYS A 104 -13.46 0.34 5.72
C CYS A 104 -14.72 -0.46 6.09
N ALA A 105 -15.83 0.22 6.38
CA ALA A 105 -17.12 -0.42 6.65
C ALA A 105 -17.64 -1.17 5.41
N ARG A 106 -17.53 -0.55 4.23
CA ARG A 106 -17.92 -1.17 2.96
C ARG A 106 -17.06 -2.39 2.62
N ILE A 107 -15.75 -2.30 2.78
CA ILE A 107 -14.85 -3.46 2.61
C ILE A 107 -15.31 -4.60 3.51
N SER A 108 -15.62 -4.32 4.78
CA SER A 108 -16.09 -5.34 5.72
C SER A 108 -17.41 -5.98 5.28
N TYR A 109 -18.32 -5.18 4.76
CA TYR A 109 -19.64 -5.63 4.31
C TYR A 109 -19.58 -6.45 3.01
N GLU A 110 -18.85 -5.97 2.01
CA GLU A 110 -18.77 -6.59 0.68
C GLU A 110 -17.82 -7.79 0.62
N SER A 111 -16.87 -7.88 1.56
CA SER A 111 -15.83 -8.93 1.55
C SER A 111 -16.17 -10.13 2.44
N LYS A 112 -17.44 -10.37 2.71
CA LYS A 112 -17.89 -11.57 3.43
C LYS A 112 -17.58 -12.83 2.66
N GLY A 113 -16.92 -13.75 3.35
CA GLY A 113 -16.53 -15.02 2.75
C GLY A 113 -15.49 -14.90 1.65
N ILE A 114 -14.81 -13.77 1.58
CA ILE A 114 -13.67 -13.57 0.67
C ILE A 114 -12.58 -14.58 1.00
N GLU A 115 -11.95 -15.11 -0.01
CA GLU A 115 -10.77 -15.96 0.12
C GLU A 115 -9.50 -15.12 -0.09
N LYS A 116 -8.39 -15.61 0.43
CA LYS A 116 -7.09 -14.94 0.28
C LYS A 116 -6.68 -14.75 -1.18
N SER A 117 -7.06 -15.66 -2.06
CA SER A 117 -6.85 -15.61 -3.51
C SER A 117 -7.57 -14.47 -4.23
N ASP A 118 -8.58 -13.86 -3.57
CA ASP A 118 -9.33 -12.74 -4.13
C ASP A 118 -8.68 -11.38 -3.77
N ILE A 119 -7.59 -11.41 -3.01
CA ILE A 119 -6.84 -10.23 -2.58
C ILE A 119 -5.54 -10.16 -3.36
N GLU A 120 -5.33 -9.06 -4.08
CA GLU A 120 -4.14 -8.83 -4.88
C GLU A 120 -3.18 -7.88 -4.15
N VAL A 121 -1.95 -8.31 -3.93
CA VAL A 121 -0.86 -7.43 -3.48
C VAL A 121 -0.31 -6.71 -4.72
N VAL A 122 -0.68 -5.43 -4.87
CA VAL A 122 -0.42 -4.65 -6.09
C VAL A 122 1.05 -4.21 -6.18
N SER A 123 1.63 -3.80 -5.06
CA SER A 123 3.05 -3.43 -5.00
C SER A 123 3.58 -3.52 -3.57
N ILE A 124 4.87 -3.79 -3.48
CA ILE A 124 5.66 -3.71 -2.24
C ILE A 124 6.92 -2.92 -2.57
N ASP A 125 7.15 -1.85 -1.82
CA ASP A 125 8.31 -1.00 -1.95
C ASP A 125 8.95 -0.77 -0.59
N ARG A 126 10.26 -0.49 -0.59
CA ARG A 126 10.95 -0.10 0.62
C ARG A 126 10.57 1.31 1.02
N ASN A 127 10.24 1.52 2.31
CA ASN A 127 10.00 2.85 2.83
C ASN A 127 11.31 3.66 2.84
N LYS A 128 11.33 4.77 2.08
CA LYS A 128 12.52 5.63 1.98
C LYS A 128 12.75 6.35 3.32
N GLY A 129 13.80 5.98 4.01
CA GLY A 129 14.24 6.61 5.26
C GLY A 129 14.22 5.67 6.47
N ASP A 130 13.39 4.66 6.51
CA ASP A 130 13.29 3.72 7.61
C ASP A 130 13.84 2.34 7.23
N ILE A 131 14.85 1.89 7.96
CA ILE A 131 15.49 0.60 7.71
C ILE A 131 14.55 -0.51 8.17
N GLY A 132 14.23 -1.42 7.26
CA GLY A 132 13.42 -2.61 7.55
C GLY A 132 11.92 -2.42 7.42
N GLU A 133 11.43 -1.25 7.05
CA GLU A 133 10.02 -1.02 6.78
C GLU A 133 9.69 -1.15 5.30
N LEU A 134 8.58 -1.82 5.01
CA LEU A 134 8.01 -1.99 3.69
C LEU A 134 6.69 -1.21 3.60
N VAL A 135 6.44 -0.60 2.48
CA VAL A 135 5.18 0.07 2.15
C VAL A 135 4.65 -0.52 0.86
N GLY A 136 3.35 -0.74 0.81
CA GLY A 136 2.75 -1.28 -0.40
C GLY A 136 1.27 -0.98 -0.50
N PHE A 137 0.68 -1.55 -1.53
CA PHE A 137 -0.74 -1.47 -1.79
C PHE A 137 -1.33 -2.86 -1.97
N VAL A 138 -2.53 -3.05 -1.45
CA VAL A 138 -3.32 -4.25 -1.63
C VAL A 138 -4.69 -3.87 -2.20
N SER A 139 -5.15 -4.62 -3.17
CA SER A 139 -6.47 -4.45 -3.78
C SER A 139 -7.42 -5.51 -3.24
N ILE A 140 -8.63 -5.09 -2.90
CA ILE A 140 -9.71 -5.94 -2.45
C ILE A 140 -11.01 -5.41 -3.07
N ASN A 141 -11.70 -6.22 -3.85
CA ASN A 141 -12.80 -5.77 -4.70
C ASN A 141 -12.34 -4.56 -5.58
N ASP A 142 -13.06 -3.44 -5.50
CA ASP A 142 -12.72 -2.20 -6.21
C ASP A 142 -11.88 -1.22 -5.36
N ASP A 143 -11.51 -1.61 -4.14
CA ASP A 143 -10.79 -0.75 -3.21
C ASP A 143 -9.30 -1.04 -3.18
N THR A 144 -8.53 -0.02 -2.88
CA THR A 144 -7.09 -0.12 -2.65
C THR A 144 -6.74 0.36 -1.25
N LEU A 145 -6.12 -0.51 -0.47
CA LEU A 145 -5.57 -0.17 0.83
C LEU A 145 -4.06 0.02 0.71
N ARG A 146 -3.53 0.95 1.48
CA ARG A 146 -2.11 1.13 1.69
C ARG A 146 -1.71 0.47 2.99
N PHE A 147 -0.60 -0.26 3.00
CA PHE A 147 -0.05 -0.85 4.21
C PHE A 147 1.38 -0.39 4.50
N LEU A 148 1.77 -0.54 5.76
CA LEU A 148 3.14 -0.45 6.26
C LEU A 148 3.43 -1.72 7.06
N ALA A 149 4.54 -2.37 6.77
CA ALA A 149 4.95 -3.61 7.42
C ALA A 149 6.44 -3.63 7.71
N ASP A 150 6.87 -4.48 8.62
CA ASP A 150 8.29 -4.83 8.75
C ASP A 150 8.68 -5.91 7.72
N ARG A 151 9.98 -6.25 7.69
CA ARG A 151 10.52 -7.27 6.78
C ARG A 151 10.04 -8.69 7.09
N ASP A 152 9.61 -8.92 8.31
CA ASP A 152 9.08 -10.23 8.73
C ASP A 152 7.60 -10.39 8.36
N GLY A 153 7.00 -9.36 7.74
CA GLY A 153 5.61 -9.35 7.32
C GLY A 153 4.63 -8.97 8.41
N ASN A 154 5.09 -8.40 9.53
CA ASN A 154 4.18 -7.87 10.55
C ASN A 154 3.59 -6.54 10.08
N ILE A 155 2.29 -6.48 9.91
CA ILE A 155 1.59 -5.29 9.44
C ILE A 155 1.47 -4.30 10.60
N MET A 156 2.02 -3.11 10.45
CA MET A 156 1.96 -2.03 11.44
C MET A 156 0.80 -1.08 11.19
N SER A 157 0.46 -0.87 9.92
CA SER A 157 -0.57 0.08 9.53
C SER A 157 -1.27 -0.41 8.25
N LEU A 158 -2.58 -0.12 8.19
CA LEU A 158 -3.42 -0.46 7.04
C LEU A 158 -4.49 0.63 6.90
N MET A 159 -4.66 1.24 5.74
CA MET A 159 -5.65 2.30 5.52
C MET A 159 -6.03 2.42 4.04
N PRO A 160 -7.21 2.92 3.71
CA PRO A 160 -7.58 3.28 2.35
C PRO A 160 -6.53 4.21 1.72
N LYS A 161 -6.25 4.00 0.44
CA LYS A 161 -5.27 4.80 -0.31
C LYS A 161 -5.63 6.29 -0.25
N GLY A 162 -4.63 7.13 0.06
CA GLY A 162 -4.80 8.59 0.14
C GLY A 162 -5.13 9.11 1.54
N THR A 163 -5.29 8.24 2.53
CA THR A 163 -5.57 8.62 3.91
C THR A 163 -4.32 8.57 4.79
N PRO A 164 -4.30 9.28 5.93
CA PRO A 164 -3.22 9.15 6.91
C PRO A 164 -3.11 7.74 7.43
N MET A 165 -1.88 7.27 7.65
CA MET A 165 -1.63 5.94 8.20
C MET A 165 -2.14 5.84 9.64
N GLN A 166 -2.77 4.73 9.98
CA GLN A 166 -3.24 4.40 11.33
C GLN A 166 -2.74 3.00 11.72
N ASP A 167 -2.66 2.74 13.03
CA ASP A 167 -2.34 1.42 13.56
C ASP A 167 -3.36 0.38 13.07
N VAL A 168 -2.87 -0.74 12.54
CA VAL A 168 -3.72 -1.81 11.97
C VAL A 168 -4.78 -2.30 12.94
N ASN A 169 -4.52 -2.26 14.26
CA ASN A 169 -5.47 -2.69 15.27
C ASN A 169 -6.64 -1.71 15.46
N THR A 170 -6.50 -0.45 15.00
CA THR A 170 -7.52 0.59 15.14
C THR A 170 -8.35 0.80 13.87
N VAL A 171 -7.95 0.18 12.76
CA VAL A 171 -8.67 0.27 11.49
C VAL A 171 -10.05 -0.40 11.61
N PRO A 172 -11.16 0.29 11.25
CA PRO A 172 -12.51 -0.21 11.41
C PRO A 172 -12.92 -1.20 10.30
N ILE A 173 -12.05 -2.16 9.99
CA ILE A 173 -12.34 -3.32 9.13
C ILE A 173 -12.68 -4.50 10.04
N ALA A 174 -13.71 -5.27 9.70
CA ALA A 174 -14.10 -6.47 10.44
C ALA A 174 -12.92 -7.43 10.62
N ASP A 175 -12.73 -7.97 11.80
CA ASP A 175 -11.52 -8.73 12.16
C ASP A 175 -11.28 -9.94 11.24
N GLU A 176 -12.33 -10.64 10.79
CA GLU A 176 -12.19 -11.75 9.84
C GLU A 176 -11.59 -11.29 8.50
N VAL A 177 -12.11 -10.21 7.93
CA VAL A 177 -11.64 -9.65 6.67
C VAL A 177 -10.21 -9.09 6.83
N LYS A 178 -9.97 -8.37 7.93
CA LYS A 178 -8.65 -7.82 8.26
C LYS A 178 -7.58 -8.91 8.38
N CYS A 179 -7.89 -10.04 9.02
CA CYS A 179 -6.97 -11.18 9.09
C CYS A 179 -6.60 -11.71 7.71
N ILE A 180 -7.59 -11.91 6.82
CA ILE A 180 -7.34 -12.40 5.46
C ILE A 180 -6.47 -11.43 4.66
N ILE A 181 -6.74 -10.11 4.78
CA ILE A 181 -5.92 -9.07 4.15
C ILE A 181 -4.47 -9.12 4.68
N CYS A 182 -4.30 -9.19 5.99
CA CYS A 182 -2.98 -9.27 6.60
C CYS A 182 -2.22 -10.54 6.18
N ASP A 183 -2.91 -11.67 6.09
CA ASP A 183 -2.31 -12.93 5.62
C ASP A 183 -1.89 -12.84 4.14
N ALA A 184 -2.67 -12.18 3.30
CA ALA A 184 -2.30 -11.95 1.90
C ALA A 184 -1.07 -11.04 1.77
N ILE A 185 -1.03 -9.94 2.53
CA ILE A 185 0.13 -9.03 2.57
C ILE A 185 1.37 -9.77 3.07
N HIS A 186 1.23 -10.56 4.14
CA HIS A 186 2.35 -11.34 4.70
C HIS A 186 2.95 -12.29 3.65
N ASP A 187 2.14 -13.04 2.93
CA ASP A 187 2.62 -13.93 1.86
C ASP A 187 3.28 -13.14 0.73
N GLY A 188 2.71 -12.01 0.33
CA GLY A 188 3.32 -11.12 -0.67
C GLY A 188 4.70 -10.61 -0.23
N ILE A 189 4.87 -10.27 1.05
CA ILE A 189 6.17 -9.84 1.60
C ILE A 189 7.17 -11.00 1.62
N LEU A 190 6.74 -12.22 1.94
CA LEU A 190 7.63 -13.39 1.88
C LEU A 190 8.11 -13.65 0.46
N GLU A 191 7.24 -13.51 -0.53
CA GLU A 191 7.60 -13.65 -1.94
C GLU A 191 8.55 -12.54 -2.39
N TYR A 192 8.23 -11.28 -2.10
CA TYR A 192 9.11 -10.13 -2.35
C TYR A 192 10.52 -10.34 -1.78
N ASN A 193 10.64 -10.81 -0.53
CA ASN A 193 11.93 -11.07 0.09
C ASN A 193 12.67 -12.22 -0.61
N ARG A 194 11.96 -13.27 -1.04
CA ARG A 194 12.54 -14.41 -1.76
C ARG A 194 13.10 -13.98 -3.12
N GLU A 195 12.35 -13.20 -3.88
CA GLU A 195 12.79 -12.65 -5.16
C GLU A 195 14.00 -11.73 -5.00
N ALA A 196 13.95 -10.82 -4.04
CA ALA A 196 15.07 -9.94 -3.71
C ALA A 196 16.34 -10.73 -3.36
N GLU A 197 16.23 -11.84 -2.62
CA GLU A 197 17.36 -12.70 -2.30
C GLU A 197 17.94 -13.39 -3.55
N ILE A 198 17.09 -13.86 -4.46
CA ILE A 198 17.52 -14.50 -5.71
C ILE A 198 18.30 -13.50 -6.58
N VAL A 199 17.73 -12.33 -6.83
CA VAL A 199 18.35 -11.27 -7.61
C VAL A 199 19.68 -10.83 -6.97
N SER A 200 19.64 -10.52 -5.68
CA SER A 200 20.80 -10.10 -4.92
C SER A 200 21.94 -11.12 -4.97
N ASN A 201 21.66 -12.43 -4.81
CA ASN A 201 22.67 -13.47 -4.87
C ASN A 201 23.30 -13.59 -6.26
N ALA A 202 22.52 -13.42 -7.33
CA ALA A 202 23.04 -13.42 -8.69
C ALA A 202 23.98 -12.22 -8.95
N ILE A 203 23.57 -11.01 -8.52
CA ILE A 203 24.38 -9.80 -8.64
C ILE A 203 25.67 -9.90 -7.81
N VAL A 204 25.57 -10.41 -6.57
CA VAL A 204 26.75 -10.63 -5.72
C VAL A 204 27.77 -11.55 -6.40
N LYS A 205 27.32 -12.65 -6.99
CA LYS A 205 28.19 -13.55 -7.73
C LYS A 205 28.89 -12.87 -8.90
N GLU A 206 28.14 -12.10 -9.70
CA GLU A 206 28.69 -11.33 -10.81
C GLU A 206 29.69 -10.27 -10.33
N ALA A 207 29.41 -9.57 -9.23
CA ALA A 207 30.34 -8.63 -8.63
C ALA A 207 31.65 -9.28 -8.20
N GLU A 208 31.58 -10.46 -7.56
CA GLU A 208 32.77 -11.24 -7.16
C GLU A 208 33.59 -11.69 -8.36
N GLU A 209 32.95 -12.13 -9.44
CA GLU A 209 33.61 -12.51 -10.70
C GLU A 209 34.34 -11.34 -11.37
N ARG A 210 33.84 -10.11 -11.17
CA ARG A 210 34.48 -8.86 -11.63
C ARG A 210 35.49 -8.27 -10.65
N GLY A 211 35.83 -9.00 -9.58
CA GLY A 211 36.85 -8.61 -8.61
C GLY A 211 36.37 -7.70 -7.49
N TRP A 212 35.06 -7.63 -7.26
CA TRP A 212 34.51 -6.98 -6.09
C TRP A 212 34.52 -7.94 -4.90
N ALA A 213 34.81 -7.42 -3.71
CA ALA A 213 34.62 -8.13 -2.45
C ALA A 213 33.29 -7.68 -1.84
N VAL A 214 32.41 -8.62 -1.54
CA VAL A 214 31.09 -8.36 -1.00
C VAL A 214 30.98 -8.84 0.44
N ARG A 215 30.47 -7.99 1.32
CA ARG A 215 30.21 -8.31 2.72
C ARG A 215 28.75 -7.99 3.06
N LYS A 216 27.96 -9.01 3.35
CA LYS A 216 26.59 -8.88 3.83
C LYS A 216 26.56 -8.69 5.36
N PHE A 217 25.63 -7.87 5.84
CA PHE A 217 25.36 -7.59 7.25
C PHE A 217 23.98 -8.17 7.64
N GLU A 218 23.79 -8.42 8.94
CA GLU A 218 22.54 -8.99 9.47
C GLU A 218 21.29 -8.11 9.23
N ASN A 219 21.47 -6.82 9.04
CA ASN A 219 20.39 -5.88 8.74
C ASN A 219 20.03 -5.77 7.24
N GLY A 220 20.56 -6.68 6.41
CA GLY A 220 20.34 -6.69 4.96
C GLY A 220 21.12 -5.61 4.20
N GLU A 221 22.02 -4.89 4.85
CA GLU A 221 22.98 -4.02 4.15
C GLU A 221 24.14 -4.84 3.58
N MET A 222 24.68 -4.35 2.49
CA MET A 222 25.88 -4.92 1.85
C MET A 222 26.92 -3.86 1.62
N LEU A 223 28.18 -4.25 1.81
CA LEU A 223 29.33 -3.44 1.48
C LEU A 223 30.06 -4.09 0.31
N LEU A 224 30.13 -3.38 -0.81
CA LEU A 224 30.88 -3.78 -1.99
C LEU A 224 32.16 -2.95 -2.04
N THR A 225 33.31 -3.62 -2.12
CA THR A 225 34.62 -2.98 -2.25
C THR A 225 35.34 -3.54 -3.47
N ASN A 226 35.88 -2.68 -4.32
CA ASN A 226 36.68 -3.18 -5.43
C ASN A 226 38.06 -3.64 -4.94
N SER A 227 38.45 -4.84 -5.32
CA SER A 227 39.74 -5.44 -4.88
C SER A 227 40.97 -4.70 -5.40
N THR A 228 40.86 -3.99 -6.52
CA THR A 228 41.96 -3.19 -7.10
C THR A 228 42.20 -1.90 -6.33
N TYR A 229 41.10 -1.25 -5.88
CA TYR A 229 41.16 0.05 -5.21
C TYR A 229 41.00 -0.05 -3.69
N GLY A 230 40.78 -1.24 -3.15
CA GLY A 230 40.67 -1.50 -1.71
C GLY A 230 39.60 -0.66 -1.06
N GLY A 231 39.89 -0.11 0.11
CA GLY A 231 38.95 0.76 0.84
C GLY A 231 38.69 2.14 0.19
N GLY A 232 39.26 2.43 -0.97
CA GLY A 232 39.05 3.68 -1.70
C GLY A 232 37.80 3.71 -2.56
N LEU A 233 37.13 2.57 -2.77
CA LEU A 233 35.92 2.47 -3.57
C LEU A 233 34.91 1.59 -2.82
N LEU A 234 33.86 2.21 -2.29
CA LEU A 234 32.86 1.56 -1.44
C LEU A 234 31.47 1.87 -1.98
N ILE A 235 30.66 0.85 -2.15
CA ILE A 235 29.23 0.96 -2.42
C ILE A 235 28.50 0.38 -1.20
N ASN A 236 27.70 1.20 -0.52
CA ASN A 236 26.74 0.73 0.47
C ASN A 236 25.43 0.41 -0.24
N ALA A 237 25.03 -0.82 -0.19
CA ALA A 237 23.84 -1.31 -0.87
C ALA A 237 22.93 -2.06 0.10
N ARG A 238 21.72 -2.32 -0.33
CA ARG A 238 20.75 -3.11 0.39
C ARG A 238 20.37 -4.33 -0.44
N GLU A 239 20.03 -5.42 0.23
CA GLU A 239 19.75 -6.69 -0.44
C GLU A 239 18.58 -6.59 -1.43
N ASP A 240 17.51 -5.91 -1.02
CA ASP A 240 16.27 -5.72 -1.78
C ASP A 240 16.32 -4.60 -2.83
N THR A 241 17.39 -3.81 -2.87
CA THR A 241 17.55 -2.70 -3.81
C THR A 241 18.92 -2.68 -4.46
N LEU A 242 19.62 -3.83 -4.44
CA LEU A 242 21.04 -3.90 -4.81
C LEU A 242 21.32 -3.34 -6.22
N ALA A 243 20.52 -3.70 -7.22
CA ALA A 243 20.71 -3.20 -8.58
C ALA A 243 20.55 -1.68 -8.64
N GLN A 244 19.52 -1.13 -8.00
CA GLN A 244 19.28 0.30 -7.97
C GLN A 244 20.36 1.05 -7.17
N ASP A 245 20.81 0.52 -6.03
CA ASP A 245 21.87 1.15 -5.22
C ASP A 245 23.21 1.19 -5.98
N ILE A 246 23.54 0.14 -6.74
CA ILE A 246 24.73 0.11 -7.61
C ILE A 246 24.59 1.16 -8.72
N LYS A 247 23.42 1.23 -9.34
CA LYS A 247 23.14 2.22 -10.38
C LYS A 247 23.23 3.64 -9.86
N ASP A 248 22.60 3.93 -8.74
CA ASP A 248 22.64 5.28 -8.12
C ASP A 248 24.07 5.69 -7.78
N TYR A 249 24.87 4.74 -7.31
CA TYR A 249 26.30 4.99 -7.06
C TYR A 249 27.07 5.29 -8.35
N ALA A 250 26.87 4.50 -9.41
CA ALA A 250 27.53 4.70 -10.69
C ALA A 250 27.14 6.04 -11.34
N ASP A 251 25.84 6.39 -11.32
CA ASP A 251 25.30 7.62 -11.89
C ASP A 251 25.80 8.88 -11.15
N ASN A 252 26.03 8.77 -9.83
CA ASN A 252 26.51 9.87 -8.99
C ASN A 252 28.01 9.83 -8.71
N PHE A 253 28.78 8.98 -9.41
CA PHE A 253 30.20 8.86 -9.20
C PHE A 253 30.95 10.15 -9.55
N ASP A 254 31.56 10.78 -8.55
CA ASP A 254 32.32 12.01 -8.70
C ASP A 254 33.85 11.71 -8.67
N ILE A 255 34.51 11.94 -9.81
CA ILE A 255 35.94 11.70 -9.99
C ILE A 255 36.78 12.57 -9.06
N ASP A 256 36.45 13.85 -8.93
CA ASP A 256 37.23 14.80 -8.12
C ASP A 256 37.10 14.46 -6.63
N GLN A 257 35.91 14.16 -6.18
CA GLN A 257 35.63 13.73 -4.81
C GLN A 257 36.36 12.42 -4.49
N THR A 258 36.35 11.46 -5.41
CA THR A 258 37.05 10.17 -5.25
C THR A 258 38.56 10.37 -5.12
N MET A 259 39.17 11.19 -5.98
CA MET A 259 40.57 11.53 -5.88
C MET A 259 40.93 12.20 -4.55
N ASP A 260 40.11 13.11 -4.07
CA ASP A 260 40.33 13.79 -2.78
C ASP A 260 40.20 12.85 -1.59
N MET A 261 39.25 11.93 -1.67
CA MET A 261 39.07 10.86 -0.68
C MET A 261 40.32 9.95 -0.63
N TRP A 262 40.84 9.50 -1.76
CA TRP A 262 42.04 8.66 -1.83
C TRP A 262 43.29 9.40 -1.31
N ARG A 263 43.48 10.66 -1.67
CA ARG A 263 44.58 11.50 -1.13
C ARG A 263 44.49 11.64 0.39
N SER A 264 43.26 11.87 0.90
CA SER A 264 43.02 11.96 2.35
C SER A 264 43.29 10.66 3.08
N ALA A 265 42.79 9.54 2.54
CA ALA A 265 42.96 8.21 3.13
C ALA A 265 44.44 7.80 3.18
N ARG A 266 45.19 8.03 2.10
CA ARG A 266 46.62 7.80 2.04
C ARG A 266 47.40 8.64 3.05
N ASN A 267 47.07 9.93 3.18
CA ASN A 267 47.69 10.79 4.18
C ASN A 267 47.46 10.31 5.63
N LYS A 268 46.38 9.57 5.86
CA LYS A 268 46.05 8.93 7.14
C LYS A 268 46.67 7.53 7.29
N GLY A 269 47.43 7.05 6.29
CA GLY A 269 48.09 5.74 6.35
C GLY A 269 47.17 4.54 6.12
N VAL A 270 46.02 4.75 5.48
CA VAL A 270 45.09 3.66 5.09
C VAL A 270 45.78 2.77 4.06
N GLN A 271 45.82 1.46 4.30
CA GLN A 271 46.37 0.47 3.38
C GLN A 271 45.39 0.14 2.25
N GLY A 272 45.91 -0.33 1.10
CA GLY A 272 45.10 -0.77 -0.03
C GLY A 272 44.54 0.37 -0.90
N ILE A 273 44.92 1.60 -0.64
CA ILE A 273 44.62 2.71 -1.52
C ILE A 273 45.59 2.71 -2.71
N PRO A 274 45.14 2.95 -3.95
CA PRO A 274 46.00 3.01 -5.12
C PRO A 274 47.26 3.85 -4.88
N GLU A 275 48.40 3.42 -5.33
CA GLU A 275 49.58 4.27 -5.30
C GLU A 275 49.25 5.56 -6.07
N LEU A 276 49.46 6.72 -5.43
CA LEU A 276 49.23 7.99 -6.08
C LEU A 276 50.24 8.14 -7.22
N ASN A 277 49.99 7.49 -8.32
CA ASN A 277 50.75 7.54 -9.53
C ASN A 277 50.58 8.93 -10.20
N LYS A 278 51.36 9.18 -11.22
CA LYS A 278 51.31 10.42 -11.99
C LYS A 278 49.96 10.67 -12.67
N ASP A 279 49.03 9.72 -12.57
CA ASP A 279 47.75 9.72 -13.27
C ASP A 279 46.58 9.24 -12.39
N LEU A 280 46.41 9.86 -11.20
CA LEU A 280 45.31 9.57 -10.27
C LEU A 280 43.93 9.80 -10.92
N GLU A 281 43.85 10.72 -11.88
CA GLU A 281 42.63 11.00 -12.64
C GLU A 281 42.29 9.82 -13.56
N HIS A 282 43.27 9.16 -14.14
CA HIS A 282 43.05 7.94 -14.92
C HIS A 282 42.50 6.81 -14.04
N ASP A 283 43.13 6.58 -12.88
CA ASP A 283 42.68 5.53 -11.93
C ASP A 283 41.25 5.80 -11.46
N ALA A 284 40.87 7.07 -11.22
CA ALA A 284 39.50 7.42 -10.82
C ALA A 284 38.48 7.24 -11.96
N LYS A 285 38.89 7.46 -13.22
CA LYS A 285 38.07 7.17 -14.40
C LYS A 285 37.85 5.66 -14.58
N GLU A 286 38.91 4.87 -14.44
CA GLU A 286 38.78 3.40 -14.47
C GLU A 286 37.86 2.89 -13.36
N ALA A 287 37.98 3.43 -12.14
CA ALA A 287 37.08 3.08 -11.04
C ALA A 287 35.60 3.40 -11.36
N ARG A 288 35.33 4.57 -11.97
CA ARG A 288 33.99 4.91 -12.45
C ARG A 288 33.49 3.92 -13.50
N ASP A 289 34.34 3.62 -14.49
CA ASP A 289 33.96 2.73 -15.59
C ASP A 289 33.64 1.30 -15.06
N MET A 290 34.37 0.82 -14.06
CA MET A 290 34.07 -0.44 -13.35
C MET A 290 32.73 -0.38 -12.61
N CYS A 291 32.35 0.76 -12.03
CA CYS A 291 31.03 0.91 -11.40
C CYS A 291 29.90 0.87 -12.44
N ILE A 292 30.11 1.50 -13.60
CA ILE A 292 29.14 1.47 -14.72
C ILE A 292 28.98 0.03 -15.24
N GLU A 293 30.08 -0.69 -15.47
CA GLU A 293 30.03 -2.08 -15.91
C GLU A 293 29.31 -3.01 -14.92
N LEU A 294 29.48 -2.78 -13.62
CA LEU A 294 28.74 -3.54 -12.60
C LEU A 294 27.26 -3.17 -12.59
N SER A 295 26.93 -1.88 -12.77
CA SER A 295 25.55 -1.38 -12.87
C SER A 295 24.82 -1.98 -14.07
N ASP A 296 25.46 -2.00 -15.25
CA ASP A 296 24.88 -2.58 -16.45
C ASP A 296 24.62 -4.07 -16.28
N ALA A 297 25.58 -4.81 -15.70
CA ALA A 297 25.43 -6.23 -15.43
C ALA A 297 24.31 -6.52 -14.39
N ALA A 298 24.19 -5.70 -13.34
CA ALA A 298 23.14 -5.83 -12.34
C ALA A 298 21.74 -5.62 -12.95
N ALA A 299 21.61 -4.62 -13.82
CA ALA A 299 20.36 -4.37 -14.54
C ALA A 299 19.95 -5.51 -15.50
N GLU A 300 20.94 -6.12 -16.19
CA GLU A 300 20.70 -7.27 -17.06
C GLU A 300 20.27 -8.51 -16.24
N ILE A 301 20.84 -8.73 -15.07
CA ILE A 301 20.45 -9.84 -14.17
C ILE A 301 19.03 -9.65 -13.67
N GLU A 302 18.68 -8.46 -13.16
CA GLU A 302 17.34 -8.13 -12.67
C GLU A 302 16.30 -8.37 -13.77
N ALA A 303 16.51 -7.80 -14.97
CA ALA A 303 15.60 -7.98 -16.11
C ALA A 303 15.46 -9.44 -16.56
N SER A 304 16.53 -10.25 -16.47
CA SER A 304 16.51 -11.64 -16.90
C SER A 304 15.73 -12.56 -15.95
N ILE A 305 15.68 -12.23 -14.67
CA ILE A 305 14.92 -12.97 -13.66
C ILE A 305 13.43 -12.66 -13.82
N ASP A 306 13.05 -11.39 -13.99
CA ASP A 306 11.68 -10.98 -14.25
C ASP A 306 11.09 -11.66 -15.51
N ASP A 307 11.87 -11.77 -16.61
CA ASP A 307 11.42 -12.42 -17.85
C ASP A 307 11.22 -13.94 -17.67
N HIS A 308 12.02 -14.60 -16.84
CA HIS A 308 11.88 -16.04 -16.58
C HIS A 308 10.66 -16.39 -15.72
N GLU A 309 10.27 -15.54 -14.79
CA GLU A 309 9.05 -15.71 -13.99
C GLU A 309 7.79 -15.56 -14.86
N ILE A 310 7.74 -14.56 -15.72
CA ILE A 310 6.63 -14.35 -16.67
C ILE A 310 6.47 -15.56 -17.62
N GLU A 311 7.55 -16.20 -18.05
CA GLU A 311 7.48 -17.41 -18.90
C GLU A 311 7.04 -18.65 -18.11
N SER A 312 7.39 -18.78 -16.85
CA SER A 312 6.98 -19.90 -16.02
C SER A 312 5.49 -19.87 -15.66
N GLU A 313 4.96 -18.70 -15.39
CA GLU A 313 3.52 -18.50 -15.15
C GLU A 313 2.68 -18.78 -16.40
N ARG A 314 3.12 -18.36 -17.58
CA ARG A 314 2.44 -18.70 -18.85
C ARG A 314 2.43 -20.20 -19.16
N GLN A 315 3.43 -20.96 -18.71
CA GLN A 315 3.48 -22.40 -18.92
C GLN A 315 2.57 -23.16 -17.95
N THR A 316 2.33 -22.66 -16.76
CA THR A 316 1.37 -23.27 -15.80
C THR A 316 -0.07 -23.05 -16.26
N ASP A 317 -0.42 -21.90 -16.78
CA ASP A 317 -1.76 -21.60 -17.32
C ASP A 317 -2.13 -22.45 -18.55
N ASP A 318 -1.16 -22.86 -19.35
CA ASP A 318 -1.38 -23.73 -20.53
C ASP A 318 -1.56 -25.21 -20.15
N TYR A 319 -1.21 -25.62 -18.93
CA TYR A 319 -1.41 -26.99 -18.42
C TYR A 319 -2.76 -27.20 -17.71
N GLU A 320 -3.43 -26.13 -17.31
CA GLU A 320 -4.74 -26.17 -16.63
C GLU A 320 -5.94 -25.97 -17.61
N ARG A 321 -5.69 -25.85 -18.90
CA ARG A 321 -6.73 -25.82 -19.96
C ARG A 321 -6.75 -27.13 -20.75
#